data_cabef61fcf36096246bdb8614f131caf
#
_entry.id   cabef61fcf36096246bdb8614f131caf
#
_cell.length_a   1.000
_cell.length_b   1.000
_cell.length_c   1.000
_cell.angle_alpha   90.00
_cell.angle_beta   90.00
_cell.angle_gamma   90.00
#
_symmetry.space_group_name_H-M   'P 1'
#
loop_
_entity.id
_entity.type
_entity.pdbx_description
1 polymer ?
#
loop_
_entity_poly.entity_id
_entity_poly.type
_entity_poly.pdbx_seq_one_letter_code
_entity_poly.pdbx_strand_id
1 'polypeptide(L)'
;MDLGIRGKKAIVCAASKGLGKGCAEALAREGVDVTICARGAEALNATAKELGASGVKVTPVVCDVTTEAGRKALLAACPDPDILINNAGGPPPGDFKDFSSEDWRKAVEGNMITPLALIHATVYGMMQRGFGRIVNITSASIKHPIAALELSNGARLGLTGAVAVLARKACKSNVTINGILPGPFDTDRLRGTTQKMAEARKVALSVVEAERKAAVPAGRFGSAEEFGAVVAFLCSTHAGYITGQNLLIDGGGYPGSL
;
A
#
# COMPACT_ATOMS: atom_id res chain seq x y z
N MET A 1 5.03 22.68 0.59
CA MET A 1 4.16 22.71 -0.61
C MET A 1 2.77 22.38 -0.14
N ASP A 2 1.77 23.18 -0.45
CA ASP A 2 0.38 22.82 -0.19
C ASP A 2 -0.05 21.77 -1.22
N LEU A 3 -0.49 20.61 -0.77
CA LEU A 3 -0.92 19.52 -1.66
C LEU A 3 -2.35 19.69 -2.19
N GLY A 4 -3.10 20.67 -1.70
CA GLY A 4 -4.48 20.97 -2.12
C GLY A 4 -5.50 19.88 -1.79
N ILE A 5 -5.26 19.09 -0.73
CA ILE A 5 -6.12 17.97 -0.33
C ILE A 5 -6.74 18.11 1.08
N ARG A 6 -6.56 19.24 1.72
CA ARG A 6 -7.18 19.52 3.03
C ARG A 6 -8.70 19.36 2.97
N GLY A 7 -9.27 18.71 3.97
CA GLY A 7 -10.71 18.45 4.06
C GLY A 7 -11.20 17.29 3.15
N LYS A 8 -10.31 16.65 2.39
CA LYS A 8 -10.61 15.43 1.65
C LYS A 8 -10.77 14.23 2.60
N LYS A 9 -11.41 13.16 2.12
CA LYS A 9 -11.64 11.93 2.88
C LYS A 9 -10.85 10.79 2.27
N ALA A 10 -10.10 10.07 3.09
CA ALA A 10 -9.30 8.94 2.65
C ALA A 10 -9.70 7.63 3.34
N ILE A 11 -9.67 6.54 2.58
CA ILE A 11 -9.60 5.17 3.10
C ILE A 11 -8.16 4.70 2.99
N VAL A 12 -7.58 4.23 4.10
CA VAL A 12 -6.23 3.65 4.12
C VAL A 12 -6.29 2.23 4.68
N CYS A 13 -6.04 1.25 3.83
CA CYS A 13 -6.07 -0.16 4.22
C CYS A 13 -4.79 -0.61 4.93
N ALA A 14 -4.91 -1.57 5.86
CA ALA A 14 -3.81 -2.14 6.65
C ALA A 14 -2.92 -1.06 7.29
N ALA A 15 -3.54 -0.09 7.95
CA ALA A 15 -2.88 1.14 8.42
C ALA A 15 -2.53 1.14 9.93
N SER A 16 -2.58 0.00 10.62
CA SER A 16 -2.20 -0.06 12.03
C SER A 16 -0.68 0.05 12.26
N LYS A 17 0.14 -0.14 11.21
CA LYS A 17 1.61 -0.08 11.28
C LYS A 17 2.25 -0.02 9.88
N GLY A 18 3.57 0.16 9.84
CA GLY A 18 4.38 0.10 8.63
C GLY A 18 3.96 1.10 7.55
N LEU A 19 3.99 0.70 6.28
CA LEU A 19 3.74 1.59 5.15
C LEU A 19 2.32 2.17 5.15
N GLY A 20 1.31 1.37 5.53
CA GLY A 20 -0.07 1.86 5.62
C GLY A 20 -0.22 2.95 6.68
N LYS A 21 0.42 2.79 7.86
CA LYS A 21 0.45 3.83 8.89
C LYS A 21 1.15 5.09 8.37
N GLY A 22 2.33 4.96 7.74
CA GLY A 22 3.05 6.10 7.16
C GLY A 22 2.21 6.87 6.12
N CYS A 23 1.43 6.16 5.30
CA CYS A 23 0.49 6.81 4.37
C CYS A 23 -0.60 7.58 5.11
N ALA A 24 -1.20 6.99 6.15
CA ALA A 24 -2.24 7.64 6.93
C ALA A 24 -1.71 8.87 7.67
N GLU A 25 -0.50 8.80 8.23
CA GLU A 25 0.18 9.93 8.88
C GLU A 25 0.44 11.08 7.90
N ALA A 26 0.95 10.77 6.71
CA ALA A 26 1.23 11.79 5.70
C ALA A 26 -0.06 12.49 5.25
N LEU A 27 -1.14 11.74 5.00
CA LEU A 27 -2.44 12.31 4.63
C LEU A 27 -3.06 13.13 5.76
N ALA A 28 -2.97 12.65 7.00
CA ALA A 28 -3.49 13.38 8.17
C ALA A 28 -2.76 14.72 8.39
N ARG A 29 -1.43 14.77 8.20
CA ARG A 29 -0.64 16.02 8.26
C ARG A 29 -1.09 17.05 7.22
N GLU A 30 -1.57 16.59 6.06
CA GLU A 30 -2.11 17.44 4.99
C GLU A 30 -3.58 17.84 5.23
N GLY A 31 -4.15 17.48 6.39
CA GLY A 31 -5.52 17.86 6.77
C GLY A 31 -6.60 16.99 6.13
N VAL A 32 -6.28 15.75 5.75
CA VAL A 32 -7.22 14.77 5.21
C VAL A 32 -7.87 13.98 6.34
N ASP A 33 -9.19 13.85 6.34
CA ASP A 33 -9.90 12.94 7.22
C ASP A 33 -9.62 11.48 6.82
N VAL A 34 -9.15 10.65 7.75
CA VAL A 34 -8.70 9.30 7.43
C VAL A 34 -9.56 8.23 8.09
N THR A 35 -10.08 7.31 7.27
CA THR A 35 -10.66 6.05 7.74
C THR A 35 -9.62 4.96 7.55
N ILE A 36 -9.15 4.40 8.65
CA ILE A 36 -8.08 3.40 8.67
C ILE A 36 -8.62 2.04 9.05
N CYS A 37 -8.11 0.96 8.44
CA CYS A 37 -8.52 -0.38 8.81
C CYS A 37 -7.35 -1.33 9.07
N ALA A 38 -7.57 -2.28 9.96
CA ALA A 38 -6.71 -3.42 10.22
C ALA A 38 -7.48 -4.49 11.02
N ARG A 39 -6.91 -5.71 11.10
CA ARG A 39 -7.51 -6.83 11.86
C ARG A 39 -7.32 -6.71 13.36
N GLY A 40 -6.22 -6.12 13.81
CA GLY A 40 -5.88 -5.98 15.24
C GLY A 40 -6.40 -4.66 15.81
N ALA A 41 -7.31 -4.73 16.76
CA ALA A 41 -7.96 -3.55 17.34
C ALA A 41 -6.98 -2.66 18.12
N GLU A 42 -6.13 -3.25 18.96
CA GLU A 42 -5.22 -2.51 19.83
C GLU A 42 -4.28 -1.57 19.04
N ALA A 43 -3.52 -2.14 18.12
CA ALA A 43 -2.58 -1.36 17.29
C ALA A 43 -3.30 -0.35 16.39
N LEU A 44 -4.50 -0.68 15.89
CA LEU A 44 -5.29 0.23 15.07
C LEU A 44 -5.79 1.43 15.89
N ASN A 45 -6.30 1.20 17.09
CA ASN A 45 -6.78 2.26 17.96
C ASN A 45 -5.63 3.16 18.46
N ALA A 46 -4.46 2.57 18.77
CA ALA A 46 -3.27 3.34 19.09
C ALA A 46 -2.88 4.28 17.93
N THR A 47 -2.83 3.75 16.71
CA THR A 47 -2.56 4.56 15.51
C THR A 47 -3.64 5.63 15.31
N ALA A 48 -4.92 5.31 15.49
CA ALA A 48 -5.99 6.30 15.36
C ALA A 48 -5.83 7.47 16.36
N LYS A 49 -5.43 7.17 17.59
CA LYS A 49 -5.15 8.20 18.61
C LYS A 49 -3.98 9.11 18.21
N GLU A 50 -2.88 8.52 17.71
CA GLU A 50 -1.72 9.28 17.24
C GLU A 50 -2.09 10.20 16.07
N LEU A 51 -2.80 9.69 15.08
CA LEU A 51 -3.25 10.47 13.91
C LEU A 51 -4.20 11.61 14.30
N GLY A 52 -5.06 11.40 15.28
CA GLY A 52 -6.00 12.40 15.79
C GLY A 52 -5.31 13.66 16.34
N ALA A 53 -4.04 13.57 16.76
CA ALA A 53 -3.26 14.71 17.18
C ALA A 53 -3.03 15.76 16.06
N SER A 54 -3.20 15.37 14.79
CA SER A 54 -3.13 16.29 13.64
C SER A 54 -4.40 17.15 13.46
N GLY A 55 -5.42 16.99 14.30
CA GLY A 55 -6.65 17.76 14.26
C GLY A 55 -7.65 17.36 13.17
N VAL A 56 -7.43 16.22 12.51
CA VAL A 56 -8.33 15.64 11.51
C VAL A 56 -9.24 14.57 12.12
N LYS A 57 -10.35 14.28 11.45
CA LYS A 57 -11.20 13.15 11.84
C LYS A 57 -10.52 11.83 11.48
N VAL A 58 -10.36 10.95 12.48
CA VAL A 58 -9.81 9.60 12.30
C VAL A 58 -10.87 8.58 12.67
N THR A 59 -11.18 7.67 11.76
CA THR A 59 -12.18 6.61 11.97
C THR A 59 -11.51 5.25 11.86
N PRO A 60 -11.20 4.55 12.97
CA PRO A 60 -10.68 3.21 12.94
C PRO A 60 -11.80 2.18 12.67
N VAL A 61 -11.56 1.25 11.75
CA VAL A 61 -12.46 0.14 11.43
C VAL A 61 -11.71 -1.18 11.59
N VAL A 62 -12.05 -1.91 12.64
CA VAL A 62 -11.46 -3.24 12.88
C VAL A 62 -12.12 -4.24 11.95
N CYS A 63 -11.43 -4.62 10.88
CA CYS A 63 -11.95 -5.57 9.90
C CYS A 63 -10.83 -6.27 9.13
N ASP A 64 -11.19 -7.41 8.53
CA ASP A 64 -10.38 -8.03 7.49
C ASP A 64 -10.91 -7.60 6.11
N VAL A 65 -10.18 -6.72 5.44
CA VAL A 65 -10.54 -6.16 4.14
C VAL A 65 -10.57 -7.21 3.02
N THR A 66 -9.96 -8.38 3.22
CA THR A 66 -10.03 -9.49 2.25
C THR A 66 -11.40 -10.18 2.25
N THR A 67 -12.22 -9.94 3.26
CA THR A 67 -13.60 -10.45 3.33
C THR A 67 -14.61 -9.42 2.80
N GLU A 68 -15.72 -9.89 2.25
CA GLU A 68 -16.81 -9.02 1.80
C GLU A 68 -17.39 -8.20 2.96
N ALA A 69 -17.60 -8.83 4.12
CA ALA A 69 -18.09 -8.16 5.31
C ALA A 69 -17.16 -7.03 5.77
N GLY A 70 -15.84 -7.28 5.75
CA GLY A 70 -14.85 -6.27 6.10
C GLY A 70 -14.84 -5.09 5.12
N ARG A 71 -14.93 -5.35 3.81
CA ARG A 71 -15.05 -4.29 2.80
C ARG A 71 -16.34 -3.48 2.97
N LYS A 72 -17.47 -4.12 3.24
CA LYS A 72 -18.75 -3.43 3.52
C LYS A 72 -18.66 -2.52 4.74
N ALA A 73 -18.09 -3.01 5.84
CA ALA A 73 -17.89 -2.21 7.06
C ALA A 73 -17.00 -1.00 6.82
N LEU A 74 -15.89 -1.19 6.09
CA LEU A 74 -14.97 -0.11 5.75
C LEU A 74 -15.61 0.98 4.87
N LEU A 75 -16.33 0.57 3.83
CA LEU A 75 -17.04 1.48 2.92
C LEU A 75 -18.20 2.21 3.61
N ALA A 76 -18.91 1.55 4.53
CA ALA A 76 -19.96 2.20 5.34
C ALA A 76 -19.40 3.29 6.26
N ALA A 77 -18.18 3.13 6.76
CA ALA A 77 -17.51 4.13 7.60
C ALA A 77 -17.00 5.35 6.78
N CYS A 78 -16.80 5.20 5.48
CA CYS A 78 -16.41 6.27 4.56
C CYS A 78 -17.09 6.05 3.19
N PRO A 79 -18.38 6.39 3.03
CA PRO A 79 -19.15 6.05 1.82
C PRO A 79 -18.67 6.80 0.57
N ASP A 80 -18.12 8.00 0.73
CA ASP A 80 -17.68 8.87 -0.37
C ASP A 80 -16.21 9.28 -0.22
N PRO A 81 -15.25 8.35 -0.32
CA PRO A 81 -13.84 8.70 -0.23
C PRO A 81 -13.38 9.46 -1.47
N ASP A 82 -12.49 10.43 -1.26
CA ASP A 82 -11.75 11.13 -2.32
C ASP A 82 -10.44 10.42 -2.63
N ILE A 83 -9.91 9.71 -1.63
CA ILE A 83 -8.61 9.02 -1.68
C ILE A 83 -8.79 7.58 -1.23
N LEU A 84 -8.21 6.64 -1.99
CA LEU A 84 -8.18 5.22 -1.63
C LEU A 84 -6.74 4.71 -1.68
N ILE A 85 -6.22 4.28 -0.54
CA ILE A 85 -4.92 3.61 -0.43
C ILE A 85 -5.14 2.13 -0.21
N ASN A 86 -5.02 1.36 -1.27
CA ASN A 86 -5.06 -0.09 -1.22
C ASN A 86 -3.74 -0.65 -0.70
N ASN A 87 -3.82 -1.37 0.39
CA ASN A 87 -2.71 -2.05 1.02
C ASN A 87 -3.21 -3.34 1.69
N ALA A 88 -2.46 -4.40 1.58
CA ALA A 88 -2.74 -5.66 2.26
C ALA A 88 -1.43 -6.37 2.63
N GLY A 89 -1.49 -7.29 3.56
CA GLY A 89 -0.37 -8.19 3.83
C GLY A 89 -0.01 -8.98 2.58
N GLY A 90 1.26 -8.95 2.19
CA GLY A 90 1.72 -9.79 1.07
C GLY A 90 1.68 -11.27 1.45
N PRO A 91 1.59 -12.18 0.46
CA PRO A 91 1.69 -13.61 0.67
C PRO A 91 3.02 -13.99 1.33
N PRO A 92 3.10 -15.16 1.98
CA PRO A 92 4.37 -15.66 2.49
C PRO A 92 5.35 -15.93 1.34
N PRO A 93 6.67 -15.76 1.57
CA PRO A 93 7.68 -16.27 0.64
C PRO A 93 7.75 -17.79 0.70
N GLY A 94 8.18 -18.42 -0.38
CA GLY A 94 8.35 -19.87 -0.45
C GLY A 94 8.85 -20.33 -1.81
N ASP A 95 9.08 -21.61 -1.98
CA ASP A 95 9.45 -22.22 -3.27
C ASP A 95 8.17 -22.52 -4.07
N PHE A 96 8.20 -22.34 -5.39
CA PHE A 96 7.05 -22.58 -6.28
C PHE A 96 6.45 -23.97 -6.11
N LYS A 97 7.28 -24.99 -5.89
CA LYS A 97 6.84 -26.38 -5.72
C LYS A 97 6.00 -26.64 -4.47
N ASP A 98 6.15 -25.76 -3.45
CA ASP A 98 5.48 -25.89 -2.15
C ASP A 98 4.12 -25.18 -2.12
N PHE A 99 3.80 -24.40 -3.15
CA PHE A 99 2.54 -23.63 -3.20
C PHE A 99 1.38 -24.45 -3.73
N SER A 100 0.36 -24.61 -2.90
CA SER A 100 -0.91 -25.23 -3.28
C SER A 100 -1.77 -24.27 -4.10
N SER A 101 -2.79 -24.81 -4.78
CA SER A 101 -3.82 -24.00 -5.44
C SER A 101 -4.54 -23.06 -4.47
N GLU A 102 -4.66 -23.42 -3.20
CA GLU A 102 -5.28 -22.60 -2.17
C GLU A 102 -4.40 -21.40 -1.80
N ASP A 103 -3.08 -21.57 -1.77
CA ASP A 103 -2.15 -20.45 -1.53
C ASP A 103 -2.23 -19.44 -2.67
N TRP A 104 -2.34 -19.90 -3.91
CA TRP A 104 -2.58 -19.05 -5.07
C TRP A 104 -3.91 -18.30 -4.96
N ARG A 105 -5.01 -18.96 -4.59
CA ARG A 105 -6.30 -18.31 -4.40
C ARG A 105 -6.23 -17.22 -3.33
N LYS A 106 -5.62 -17.51 -2.18
CA LYS A 106 -5.46 -16.53 -1.10
C LYS A 106 -4.60 -15.33 -1.52
N ALA A 107 -3.53 -15.57 -2.27
CA ALA A 107 -2.66 -14.52 -2.78
C ALA A 107 -3.42 -13.59 -3.75
N VAL A 108 -4.17 -14.18 -4.69
CA VAL A 108 -5.00 -13.45 -5.65
C VAL A 108 -6.13 -12.69 -4.94
N GLU A 109 -6.84 -13.33 -3.98
CA GLU A 109 -7.90 -12.65 -3.21
C GLU A 109 -7.35 -11.42 -2.50
N GLY A 110 -6.27 -11.56 -1.73
CA GLY A 110 -5.74 -10.47 -0.93
C GLY A 110 -5.06 -9.35 -1.72
N ASN A 111 -4.36 -9.68 -2.82
CA ASN A 111 -3.48 -8.73 -3.52
C ASN A 111 -3.97 -8.32 -4.92
N MET A 112 -5.07 -8.89 -5.38
CA MET A 112 -5.69 -8.54 -6.67
C MET A 112 -7.20 -8.27 -6.50
N ILE A 113 -7.99 -9.25 -6.04
CA ILE A 113 -9.46 -9.14 -5.99
C ILE A 113 -9.89 -8.09 -4.96
N THR A 114 -9.34 -8.11 -3.76
CA THR A 114 -9.65 -7.14 -2.70
C THR A 114 -9.45 -5.69 -3.15
N PRO A 115 -8.28 -5.27 -3.65
CA PRO A 115 -8.12 -3.91 -4.18
C PRO A 115 -9.04 -3.60 -5.37
N LEU A 116 -9.28 -4.55 -6.28
CA LEU A 116 -10.22 -4.35 -7.39
C LEU A 116 -11.65 -4.11 -6.89
N ALA A 117 -12.10 -4.84 -5.86
CA ALA A 117 -13.42 -4.66 -5.27
C ALA A 117 -13.58 -3.27 -4.62
N LEU A 118 -12.55 -2.78 -3.89
CA LEU A 118 -12.56 -1.44 -3.32
C LEU A 118 -12.50 -0.35 -4.38
N ILE A 119 -11.71 -0.52 -5.42
CA ILE A 119 -11.67 0.39 -6.58
C ILE A 119 -13.04 0.45 -7.25
N HIS A 120 -13.64 -0.70 -7.53
CA HIS A 120 -14.97 -0.77 -8.15
C HIS A 120 -16.03 -0.03 -7.32
N ALA A 121 -16.00 -0.19 -6.00
CA ALA A 121 -16.96 0.47 -5.10
C ALA A 121 -16.79 1.99 -4.99
N THR A 122 -15.64 2.55 -5.35
CA THR A 122 -15.31 3.97 -5.08
C THR A 122 -15.09 4.81 -6.33
N VAL A 123 -14.53 4.21 -7.38
CA VAL A 123 -14.05 4.96 -8.57
C VAL A 123 -15.16 5.73 -9.29
N TYR A 124 -16.34 5.15 -9.42
CA TYR A 124 -17.43 5.82 -10.13
C TYR A 124 -18.00 7.01 -9.37
N GLY A 125 -18.09 6.93 -8.03
CA GLY A 125 -18.43 8.06 -7.17
C GLY A 125 -17.37 9.17 -7.25
N MET A 126 -16.09 8.81 -7.23
CA MET A 126 -14.99 9.76 -7.46
C MET A 126 -15.11 10.46 -8.82
N MET A 127 -15.39 9.71 -9.88
CA MET A 127 -15.58 10.27 -11.23
C MET A 127 -16.75 11.25 -11.30
N GLN A 128 -17.87 10.94 -10.64
CA GLN A 128 -19.04 11.83 -10.58
C GLN A 128 -18.74 13.13 -9.84
N ARG A 129 -17.92 13.09 -8.79
CA ARG A 129 -17.51 14.27 -8.02
C ARG A 129 -16.35 15.06 -8.65
N GLY A 130 -15.76 14.56 -9.75
CA GLY A 130 -14.67 15.24 -10.47
C GLY A 130 -13.33 15.25 -9.71
N PHE A 131 -13.15 14.35 -8.75
CA PHE A 131 -11.89 14.17 -8.02
C PHE A 131 -11.77 12.76 -7.46
N GLY A 132 -10.60 12.16 -7.64
CA GLY A 132 -10.25 10.88 -7.02
C GLY A 132 -8.77 10.57 -7.13
N ARG A 133 -8.22 9.98 -6.08
CA ARG A 133 -6.82 9.51 -6.02
C ARG A 133 -6.79 8.09 -5.48
N ILE A 134 -6.38 7.15 -6.32
CA ILE A 134 -6.30 5.74 -5.96
C ILE A 134 -4.83 5.32 -6.07
N VAL A 135 -4.27 4.85 -4.96
CA VAL A 135 -2.90 4.36 -4.89
C VAL A 135 -2.90 2.90 -4.44
N ASN A 136 -2.34 2.03 -5.25
CA ASN A 136 -2.16 0.61 -4.93
C ASN A 136 -0.73 0.38 -4.44
N ILE A 137 -0.57 0.04 -3.18
CA ILE A 137 0.75 -0.38 -2.65
C ILE A 137 0.98 -1.82 -3.10
N THR A 138 1.93 -1.98 -4.00
CA THR A 138 2.24 -3.26 -4.61
C THR A 138 3.63 -3.76 -4.20
N SER A 139 4.58 -3.88 -5.11
CA SER A 139 5.93 -4.39 -4.83
C SER A 139 6.89 -4.05 -5.97
N ALA A 140 8.16 -3.84 -5.66
CA ALA A 140 9.25 -3.78 -6.65
C ALA A 140 9.26 -5.02 -7.57
N SER A 141 8.74 -6.15 -7.09
CA SER A 141 8.65 -7.40 -7.85
C SER A 141 7.80 -7.32 -9.11
N ILE A 142 7.00 -6.27 -9.29
CA ILE A 142 6.26 -6.02 -10.55
C ILE A 142 7.22 -5.65 -11.68
N LYS A 143 8.26 -4.87 -11.39
CA LYS A 143 9.29 -4.50 -12.38
C LYS A 143 10.36 -5.57 -12.50
N HIS A 144 10.69 -6.22 -11.43
CA HIS A 144 11.74 -7.22 -11.35
C HIS A 144 11.26 -8.40 -10.50
N PRO A 145 10.83 -9.50 -11.12
CA PRO A 145 10.36 -10.68 -10.38
C PRO A 145 11.41 -11.13 -9.37
N ILE A 146 11.01 -11.25 -8.12
CA ILE A 146 11.88 -11.62 -7.01
C ILE A 146 11.65 -13.11 -6.71
N ALA A 147 12.73 -13.87 -6.64
CA ALA A 147 12.68 -15.28 -6.28
C ALA A 147 12.01 -15.48 -4.91
N ALA A 148 11.34 -16.60 -4.73
CA ALA A 148 10.55 -16.94 -3.56
C ALA A 148 9.35 -16.00 -3.28
N LEU A 149 8.98 -15.12 -4.21
CA LEU A 149 7.81 -14.26 -4.11
C LEU A 149 6.80 -14.50 -5.24
N GLU A 150 6.76 -15.66 -5.84
CA GLU A 150 5.95 -16.01 -7.02
C GLU A 150 4.46 -15.71 -6.81
N LEU A 151 3.90 -16.04 -5.64
CA LEU A 151 2.53 -15.70 -5.28
C LEU A 151 2.26 -14.17 -5.34
N SER A 152 3.21 -13.39 -4.81
CA SER A 152 3.13 -11.92 -4.82
C SER A 152 3.33 -11.36 -6.22
N ASN A 153 4.31 -11.88 -6.97
CA ASN A 153 4.61 -11.45 -8.34
C ASN A 153 3.36 -11.60 -9.22
N GLY A 154 2.75 -12.79 -9.21
CA GLY A 154 1.57 -13.08 -10.03
C GLY A 154 0.35 -12.24 -9.67
N ALA A 155 -0.02 -12.19 -8.38
CA ALA A 155 -1.22 -11.47 -7.94
C ALA A 155 -1.11 -9.95 -8.16
N ARG A 156 0.06 -9.35 -7.90
CA ARG A 156 0.25 -7.89 -8.04
C ARG A 156 0.40 -7.45 -9.49
N LEU A 157 1.01 -8.27 -10.35
CA LEU A 157 1.01 -8.04 -11.80
C LEU A 157 -0.41 -8.10 -12.36
N GLY A 158 -1.24 -9.05 -11.90
CA GLY A 158 -2.64 -9.14 -12.26
C GLY A 158 -3.42 -7.88 -11.91
N LEU A 159 -3.26 -7.34 -10.69
CA LEU A 159 -3.85 -6.06 -10.30
C LEU A 159 -3.38 -4.93 -11.22
N THR A 160 -2.07 -4.83 -11.46
CA THR A 160 -1.49 -3.76 -12.28
C THR A 160 -2.06 -3.76 -13.69
N GLY A 161 -2.15 -4.94 -14.34
CA GLY A 161 -2.75 -5.08 -15.66
C GLY A 161 -4.25 -4.74 -15.67
N ALA A 162 -4.98 -5.22 -14.66
CA ALA A 162 -6.43 -4.99 -14.58
C ALA A 162 -6.79 -3.50 -14.46
N VAL A 163 -6.04 -2.70 -13.69
CA VAL A 163 -6.35 -1.27 -13.48
C VAL A 163 -5.81 -0.36 -14.58
N ALA A 164 -4.91 -0.81 -15.43
CA ALA A 164 -4.25 0.02 -16.46
C ALA A 164 -5.26 0.67 -17.44
N VAL A 165 -6.27 -0.07 -17.89
CA VAL A 165 -7.32 0.46 -18.78
C VAL A 165 -8.25 1.41 -18.02
N LEU A 166 -8.59 1.07 -16.78
CA LEU A 166 -9.47 1.90 -15.94
C LEU A 166 -8.83 3.25 -15.63
N ALA A 167 -7.52 3.29 -15.34
CA ALA A 167 -6.79 4.52 -15.11
C ALA A 167 -6.90 5.50 -16.29
N ARG A 168 -6.80 4.98 -17.54
CA ARG A 168 -6.96 5.78 -18.76
C ARG A 168 -8.38 6.28 -18.99
N LYS A 169 -9.39 5.57 -18.49
CA LYS A 169 -10.79 6.01 -18.56
C LYS A 169 -11.13 7.04 -17.50
N ALA A 170 -10.67 6.81 -16.26
CA ALA A 170 -11.01 7.62 -15.09
C ALA A 170 -10.36 9.02 -15.11
N CYS A 171 -9.21 9.19 -15.75
CA CYS A 171 -8.47 10.45 -15.76
C CYS A 171 -9.23 11.62 -16.40
N LYS A 172 -10.18 11.36 -17.30
CA LYS A 172 -11.06 12.39 -17.88
C LYS A 172 -11.92 13.10 -16.82
N SER A 173 -12.18 12.41 -15.71
CA SER A 173 -12.92 12.95 -14.56
C SER A 173 -12.01 13.36 -13.41
N ASN A 174 -10.73 13.67 -13.66
CA ASN A 174 -9.74 14.01 -12.65
C ASN A 174 -9.58 12.91 -11.56
N VAL A 175 -9.71 11.64 -11.95
CA VAL A 175 -9.45 10.48 -11.09
C VAL A 175 -8.19 9.77 -11.57
N THR A 176 -7.17 9.69 -10.72
CA THR A 176 -5.92 9.00 -11.05
C THR A 176 -5.82 7.67 -10.31
N ILE A 177 -5.24 6.66 -10.96
CA ILE A 177 -4.99 5.34 -10.39
C ILE A 177 -3.52 5.00 -10.65
N ASN A 178 -2.73 4.92 -9.58
CA ASN A 178 -1.31 4.63 -9.67
C ASN A 178 -0.90 3.47 -8.75
N GLY A 179 0.14 2.77 -9.12
CA GLY A 179 0.85 1.82 -8.29
C GLY A 179 2.06 2.46 -7.63
N ILE A 180 2.36 2.05 -6.40
CA ILE A 180 3.62 2.38 -5.74
C ILE A 180 4.31 1.07 -5.37
N LEU A 181 5.59 0.97 -5.71
CA LEU A 181 6.37 -0.26 -5.67
C LEU A 181 7.47 -0.13 -4.62
N PRO A 182 7.21 -0.51 -3.36
CA PRO A 182 8.25 -0.47 -2.35
C PRO A 182 9.34 -1.51 -2.60
N GLY A 183 10.59 -1.08 -2.42
CA GLY A 183 11.72 -1.94 -2.13
C GLY A 183 11.79 -2.28 -0.63
N PRO A 184 12.99 -2.40 -0.05
CA PRO A 184 13.15 -2.67 1.38
C PRO A 184 12.90 -1.40 2.22
N PHE A 185 11.80 -1.41 2.99
CA PHE A 185 11.45 -0.39 3.97
C PHE A 185 11.55 -0.95 5.39
N ASP A 186 11.99 -0.13 6.35
CA ASP A 186 12.09 -0.49 7.76
C ASP A 186 10.69 -0.65 8.37
N THR A 187 10.20 -1.86 8.36
CA THR A 187 8.89 -2.27 8.87
C THR A 187 9.03 -3.54 9.69
N ASP A 188 8.04 -3.83 10.54
CA ASP A 188 8.00 -5.09 11.30
C ASP A 188 8.12 -6.32 10.40
N ARG A 189 7.54 -6.24 9.19
CA ARG A 189 7.65 -7.34 8.21
C ARG A 189 9.09 -7.54 7.75
N LEU A 190 9.81 -6.46 7.45
CA LEU A 190 11.21 -6.53 7.05
C LEU A 190 12.06 -7.08 8.21
N ARG A 191 11.87 -6.53 9.42
CA ARG A 191 12.56 -6.98 10.64
C ARG A 191 12.30 -8.47 10.90
N GLY A 192 11.04 -8.91 10.83
CA GLY A 192 10.68 -10.31 11.02
C GLY A 192 11.28 -11.26 9.97
N THR A 193 11.38 -10.84 8.70
CA THR A 193 12.05 -11.64 7.67
C THR A 193 13.56 -11.69 7.87
N THR A 194 14.18 -10.58 8.30
CA THR A 194 15.60 -10.49 8.61
C THR A 194 15.96 -11.41 9.78
N GLN A 195 15.13 -11.42 10.82
CA GLN A 195 15.28 -12.31 11.98
C GLN A 195 15.25 -13.79 11.57
N LYS A 196 14.25 -14.18 10.79
CA LYS A 196 14.14 -15.57 10.29
C LYS A 196 15.34 -15.99 9.43
N MET A 197 15.87 -15.07 8.61
CA MET A 197 17.08 -15.34 7.83
C MET A 197 18.31 -15.54 8.72
N ALA A 198 18.47 -14.73 9.78
CA ALA A 198 19.56 -14.85 10.73
C ALA A 198 19.51 -16.21 11.47
N GLU A 199 18.31 -16.61 11.92
CA GLU A 199 18.07 -17.89 12.57
C GLU A 199 18.37 -19.07 11.65
N ALA A 200 17.87 -19.06 10.40
CA ALA A 200 18.11 -20.12 9.41
C ALA A 200 19.60 -20.26 9.06
N ARG A 201 20.33 -19.15 9.01
CA ARG A 201 21.77 -19.11 8.71
C ARG A 201 22.65 -19.29 9.94
N LYS A 202 22.09 -19.30 11.16
CA LYS A 202 22.79 -19.38 12.44
C LYS A 202 23.86 -18.28 12.60
N VAL A 203 23.53 -17.05 12.21
CA VAL A 203 24.40 -15.86 12.32
C VAL A 203 23.70 -14.78 13.13
N ALA A 204 24.46 -13.78 13.61
CA ALA A 204 23.87 -12.65 14.31
C ALA A 204 22.92 -11.83 13.42
N LEU A 205 21.83 -11.30 14.00
CA LEU A 205 20.85 -10.47 13.27
C LEU A 205 21.53 -9.28 12.58
N SER A 206 22.49 -8.65 13.26
CA SER A 206 23.25 -7.51 12.74
C SER A 206 24.02 -7.80 11.45
N VAL A 207 24.50 -9.03 11.28
CA VAL A 207 25.18 -9.47 10.05
C VAL A 207 24.20 -9.46 8.87
N VAL A 208 23.03 -10.11 9.03
CA VAL A 208 22.03 -10.14 7.96
C VAL A 208 21.48 -8.74 7.68
N GLU A 209 21.27 -7.93 8.70
CA GLU A 209 20.81 -6.55 8.53
C GLU A 209 21.82 -5.70 7.75
N ALA A 210 23.11 -5.82 8.06
CA ALA A 210 24.18 -5.12 7.36
C ALA A 210 24.25 -5.56 5.88
N GLU A 211 24.19 -6.87 5.61
CA GLU A 211 24.17 -7.41 4.24
C GLU A 211 22.97 -6.89 3.44
N ARG A 212 21.79 -6.89 4.05
CA ARG A 212 20.57 -6.40 3.40
C ARG A 212 20.60 -4.91 3.11
N LYS A 213 21.18 -4.10 4.00
CA LYS A 213 21.41 -2.67 3.76
C LYS A 213 22.43 -2.44 2.66
N ALA A 214 23.52 -3.19 2.66
CA ALA A 214 24.58 -3.11 1.65
C ALA A 214 24.07 -3.51 0.24
N ALA A 215 23.06 -4.39 0.17
CA ALA A 215 22.44 -4.77 -1.10
C ALA A 215 21.55 -3.65 -1.71
N VAL A 216 21.23 -2.60 -0.95
CA VAL A 216 20.53 -1.43 -1.44
C VAL A 216 21.56 -0.36 -1.79
N PRO A 217 21.59 0.20 -3.02
CA PRO A 217 22.56 1.25 -3.39
C PRO A 217 22.55 2.46 -2.44
N ALA A 218 21.39 2.82 -1.89
CA ALA A 218 21.29 3.87 -0.87
C ALA A 218 21.94 3.51 0.47
N GLY A 219 22.40 2.28 0.69
CA GLY A 219 23.06 1.81 1.91
C GLY A 219 22.15 1.69 3.13
N ARG A 220 20.85 1.84 2.97
CA ARG A 220 19.86 1.83 4.06
C ARG A 220 18.50 1.34 3.59
N PHE A 221 17.62 1.04 4.53
CA PHE A 221 16.20 0.86 4.24
C PHE A 221 15.49 2.23 4.17
N GLY A 222 14.42 2.29 3.39
CA GLY A 222 13.52 3.44 3.39
C GLY A 222 12.70 3.50 4.68
N SER A 223 12.22 4.68 5.06
CA SER A 223 11.32 4.86 6.20
C SER A 223 9.85 4.90 5.76
N ALA A 224 8.93 4.57 6.68
CA ALA A 224 7.50 4.69 6.42
C ALA A 224 7.08 6.16 6.15
N GLU A 225 7.79 7.12 6.69
CA GLU A 225 7.58 8.54 6.47
C GLU A 225 7.95 8.96 5.04
N GLU A 226 9.13 8.53 4.54
CA GLU A 226 9.53 8.78 3.13
C GLU A 226 8.51 8.18 2.16
N PHE A 227 8.02 6.97 2.46
CA PHE A 227 6.99 6.32 1.66
C PHE A 227 5.67 7.11 1.68
N GLY A 228 5.21 7.50 2.86
CA GLY A 228 3.99 8.27 3.06
C GLY A 228 4.01 9.61 2.35
N ALA A 229 5.15 10.32 2.34
CA ALA A 229 5.32 11.59 1.65
C ALA A 229 5.09 11.46 0.14
N VAL A 230 5.63 10.41 -0.48
CA VAL A 230 5.40 10.15 -1.92
C VAL A 230 3.94 9.79 -2.20
N VAL A 231 3.30 9.00 -1.31
CA VAL A 231 1.88 8.67 -1.44
C VAL A 231 1.02 9.93 -1.32
N ALA A 232 1.29 10.81 -0.35
CA ALA A 232 0.56 12.08 -0.20
C ALA A 232 0.72 12.97 -1.44
N PHE A 233 1.93 13.04 -2.03
CA PHE A 233 2.13 13.73 -3.30
C PHE A 233 1.29 13.14 -4.43
N LEU A 234 1.26 11.80 -4.61
CA LEU A 234 0.41 11.16 -5.62
C LEU A 234 -1.09 11.41 -5.39
N CYS A 235 -1.50 11.67 -4.15
CA CYS A 235 -2.87 12.03 -3.80
C CYS A 235 -3.17 13.54 -3.97
N SER A 236 -2.17 14.37 -4.22
CA SER A 236 -2.32 15.82 -4.33
C SER A 236 -3.06 16.27 -5.59
N THR A 237 -3.46 17.55 -5.60
CA THR A 237 -3.96 18.19 -6.81
C THR A 237 -2.87 18.34 -7.87
N HIS A 238 -1.61 18.44 -7.46
CA HIS A 238 -0.44 18.57 -8.35
C HIS A 238 -0.15 17.29 -9.16
N ALA A 239 -0.56 16.12 -8.65
CA ALA A 239 -0.37 14.83 -9.35
C ALA A 239 -1.53 14.47 -10.30
N GLY A 240 -2.41 15.41 -10.63
CA GLY A 240 -3.58 15.16 -11.49
C GLY A 240 -3.25 14.69 -12.92
N TYR A 241 -2.01 14.89 -13.38
CA TYR A 241 -1.55 14.43 -14.71
C TYR A 241 -0.71 13.14 -14.64
N ILE A 242 -0.59 12.54 -13.44
CA ILE A 242 0.11 11.27 -13.21
C ILE A 242 -0.92 10.18 -13.00
N THR A 243 -1.13 9.31 -14.00
CA THR A 243 -2.07 8.18 -13.90
C THR A 243 -1.58 6.98 -14.68
N GLY A 244 -1.95 5.78 -14.24
CA GLY A 244 -1.52 4.50 -14.83
C GLY A 244 -0.03 4.20 -14.61
N GLN A 245 0.63 4.92 -13.70
CA GLN A 245 2.05 4.75 -13.43
C GLN A 245 2.29 3.76 -12.28
N ASN A 246 3.46 3.13 -12.32
CA ASN A 246 3.96 2.25 -11.28
C ASN A 246 5.30 2.80 -10.79
N LEU A 247 5.22 3.64 -9.73
CA LEU A 247 6.37 4.34 -9.20
C LEU A 247 7.17 3.45 -8.25
N LEU A 248 8.41 3.19 -8.62
CA LEU A 248 9.35 2.40 -7.83
C LEU A 248 10.02 3.28 -6.78
N ILE A 249 10.03 2.83 -5.52
CA ILE A 249 10.74 3.47 -4.40
C ILE A 249 11.54 2.38 -3.70
N ASP A 250 12.81 2.24 -4.04
CA ASP A 250 13.63 1.10 -3.63
C ASP A 250 15.10 1.44 -3.27
N GLY A 251 15.42 2.73 -3.20
CA GLY A 251 16.79 3.17 -2.90
C GLY A 251 17.80 2.83 -4.01
N GLY A 252 17.33 2.68 -5.25
CA GLY A 252 18.15 2.33 -6.41
C GLY A 252 18.38 0.83 -6.59
N GLY A 253 17.63 -0.02 -5.89
CA GLY A 253 17.83 -1.48 -5.92
C GLY A 253 17.51 -2.13 -7.28
N TYR A 254 16.67 -1.51 -8.11
CA TYR A 254 16.37 -2.01 -9.44
C TYR A 254 17.47 -1.60 -10.43
N PRO A 255 18.13 -2.56 -11.11
CA PRO A 255 19.27 -2.27 -12.00
C PRO A 255 18.87 -1.82 -13.41
N GLY A 256 17.58 -1.76 -13.71
CA GLY A 256 17.08 -1.34 -15.03
C GLY A 256 16.85 0.16 -15.14
N SER A 257 16.73 0.65 -16.36
CA SER A 257 16.45 2.05 -16.69
C SER A 257 14.97 2.35 -16.97
N LEU A 258 14.11 1.32 -17.12
CA LEU A 258 12.68 1.44 -17.46
C LEU A 258 11.79 0.60 -16.56
#